data_e79a126e78eafc815a9df51b9d354047
#
_entry.id   e79a126e78eafc815a9df51b9d354047
#
_cell.length_a   1.000
_cell.length_b   1.000
_cell.length_c   1.000
_cell.angle_alpha   90.00
_cell.angle_beta   90.00
_cell.angle_gamma   90.00
#
_symmetry.space_group_name_H-M   'P 1'
#
loop_
_entity.id
_entity.type
_entity.pdbx_description
1 polymer ?
#
loop_
_entity_poly.entity_id
_entity_poly.type
_entity_poly.pdbx_seq_one_letter_code
_entity_poly.pdbx_strand_id
1 'polypeptide(L)'
;MAPYSDIDVQELLPQQPPFRFVDTLEWYSEEESLIAFTPGEGNLLMEDGHLSAAGIMEHMAQANAVREGYRSKYILHIPVSIGFIGQIRDCKILRLPKAGERLLTTVHLKYEMFKVCLADVEVRSGEELIAYCNLKTALKND
;
A
#
# COMPACT_ATOMS: atom_id res chain seq x y z
N MET A 1 16.76 -5.06 17.22
CA MET A 1 16.25 -4.34 16.04
C MET A 1 14.78 -3.96 16.27
N ALA A 2 14.43 -2.72 16.02
CA ALA A 2 13.05 -2.28 16.19
C ALA A 2 12.13 -2.95 15.16
N PRO A 3 10.88 -3.29 15.55
CA PRO A 3 9.92 -3.80 14.58
C PRO A 3 9.67 -2.81 13.46
N TYR A 4 9.33 -3.31 12.28
CA TYR A 4 8.97 -2.46 11.15
C TYR A 4 7.81 -1.51 11.50
N SER A 5 6.87 -2.00 12.30
CA SER A 5 5.70 -1.21 12.71
C SER A 5 6.03 0.01 13.58
N ASP A 6 7.25 0.10 14.11
CA ASP A 6 7.70 1.28 14.85
C ASP A 6 8.09 2.44 13.93
N ILE A 7 8.25 2.17 12.63
CA ILE A 7 8.56 3.21 11.66
C ILE A 7 7.30 4.03 11.40
N ASP A 8 7.42 5.35 11.45
CA ASP A 8 6.32 6.22 11.07
C ASP A 8 6.17 6.16 9.56
N VAL A 9 5.03 5.61 9.07
CA VAL A 9 4.82 5.47 7.63
C VAL A 9 4.82 6.82 6.91
N GLN A 10 4.62 7.92 7.62
CA GLN A 10 4.69 9.25 7.04
C GLN A 10 6.07 9.56 6.47
N GLU A 11 7.09 8.88 6.96
CA GLU A 11 8.45 9.00 6.41
C GLU A 11 8.60 8.30 5.06
N LEU A 12 7.68 7.39 4.72
CA LEU A 12 7.82 6.49 3.59
C LEU A 12 6.93 6.88 2.40
N LEU A 13 5.96 7.77 2.61
CA LEU A 13 5.06 8.17 1.54
C LEU A 13 4.66 9.64 1.69
N PRO A 14 4.32 10.29 0.55
CA PRO A 14 4.01 11.73 0.56
C PRO A 14 2.62 12.05 1.11
N GLN A 15 1.68 11.12 1.04
CA GLN A 15 0.31 11.38 1.49
C GLN A 15 0.26 11.56 3.00
N GLN A 16 -0.44 12.59 3.44
CA GLN A 16 -0.63 12.89 4.86
C GLN A 16 -2.11 12.80 5.24
N PRO A 17 -2.43 12.60 6.52
CA PRO A 17 -3.84 12.62 6.92
C PRO A 17 -4.50 13.94 6.50
N PRO A 18 -5.74 13.90 6.00
CA PRO A 18 -6.65 12.76 5.92
C PRO A 18 -6.51 11.90 4.66
N PHE A 19 -5.48 12.10 3.85
CA PHE A 19 -5.27 11.40 2.58
C PHE A 19 -4.42 10.14 2.70
N ARG A 20 -4.01 9.79 3.91
CA ARG A 20 -3.21 8.60 4.16
C ARG A 20 -4.11 7.40 4.42
N PHE A 21 -3.94 6.34 3.62
CA PHE A 21 -4.76 5.12 3.65
C PHE A 21 -3.93 3.89 3.99
N VAL A 22 -2.93 4.06 4.84
CA VAL A 22 -2.11 2.99 5.42
C VAL A 22 -1.77 3.35 6.85
N ASP A 23 -1.59 2.37 7.71
CA ASP A 23 -1.24 2.62 9.11
C ASP A 23 0.21 2.26 9.42
N THR A 24 0.62 1.04 9.10
CA THR A 24 1.95 0.54 9.47
C THR A 24 2.51 -0.38 8.41
N LEU A 25 3.85 -0.37 8.31
CA LEU A 25 4.59 -1.41 7.62
C LEU A 25 4.83 -2.51 8.64
N GLU A 26 4.35 -3.72 8.37
CA GLU A 26 4.46 -4.85 9.29
C GLU A 26 5.66 -5.75 8.99
N TRP A 27 6.02 -5.86 7.72
CA TRP A 27 7.13 -6.70 7.28
C TRP A 27 7.67 -6.21 5.95
N TYR A 28 8.99 -6.33 5.76
CA TYR A 28 9.62 -6.03 4.48
C TYR A 28 10.63 -7.12 4.12
N SER A 29 10.62 -7.54 2.85
CA SER A 29 11.71 -8.26 2.21
C SER A 29 11.80 -7.75 0.76
N GLU A 30 12.84 -8.15 0.04
CA GLU A 30 12.99 -7.73 -1.36
C GLU A 30 11.83 -8.20 -2.23
N GLU A 31 11.24 -9.34 -1.91
CA GLU A 31 10.16 -9.91 -2.71
C GLU A 31 8.77 -9.55 -2.22
N GLU A 32 8.60 -9.32 -0.92
CA GLU A 32 7.28 -9.21 -0.34
C GLU A 32 7.27 -8.25 0.84
N SER A 33 6.19 -7.51 0.98
CA SER A 33 5.96 -6.61 2.12
C SER A 33 4.53 -6.77 2.62
N LEU A 34 4.35 -6.53 3.91
CA LEU A 34 3.04 -6.56 4.55
C LEU A 34 2.74 -5.19 5.13
N ILE A 35 1.58 -4.66 4.80
CA ILE A 35 1.13 -3.34 5.25
C ILE A 35 -0.23 -3.46 5.90
N ALA A 36 -0.41 -2.85 7.07
CA ALA A 36 -1.66 -2.87 7.80
C ALA A 36 -2.41 -1.55 7.63
N PHE A 37 -3.74 -1.66 7.59
CA PHE A 37 -4.63 -0.50 7.51
C PHE A 37 -5.97 -0.85 8.15
N THR A 38 -6.44 0.02 9.04
CA THR A 38 -7.78 -0.08 9.63
C THR A 38 -8.53 1.19 9.25
N PRO A 39 -9.43 1.14 8.25
CA PRO A 39 -10.19 2.33 7.87
C PRO A 39 -11.12 2.76 9.00
N GLY A 40 -11.07 4.04 9.37
CA GLY A 40 -11.94 4.60 10.38
C GLY A 40 -13.18 5.23 9.77
N GLU A 41 -14.20 5.47 10.61
CA GLU A 41 -15.44 6.09 10.17
C GLU A 41 -15.25 7.47 9.55
N GLY A 42 -14.21 8.20 9.98
CA GLY A 42 -13.89 9.52 9.44
C GLY A 42 -13.10 9.51 8.15
N ASN A 43 -12.80 8.34 7.58
CA ASN A 43 -12.05 8.26 6.35
C ASN A 43 -12.81 8.92 5.20
N LEU A 44 -12.09 9.64 4.33
CA LEU A 44 -12.69 10.42 3.23
C LEU A 44 -13.48 9.57 2.23
N LEU A 45 -13.15 8.30 2.09
CA LEU A 45 -13.75 7.43 1.09
C LEU A 45 -14.62 6.34 1.71
N MET A 46 -15.13 6.59 2.91
CA MET A 46 -16.16 5.74 3.52
C MET A 46 -17.53 6.04 2.92
N GLU A 47 -18.28 4.98 2.67
CA GLU A 47 -19.66 5.07 2.18
C GLU A 47 -20.51 4.03 2.91
N ASP A 48 -21.58 4.47 3.57
CA ASP A 48 -22.49 3.57 4.29
C ASP A 48 -21.78 2.61 5.24
N GLY A 49 -20.80 3.11 5.98
CA GLY A 49 -20.07 2.32 6.97
C GLY A 49 -19.02 1.38 6.41
N HIS A 50 -18.75 1.46 5.11
CA HIS A 50 -17.76 0.63 4.43
C HIS A 50 -16.76 1.50 3.68
N LEU A 51 -15.53 1.02 3.57
CA LEU A 51 -14.56 1.67 2.69
C LEU A 51 -14.98 1.42 1.25
N SER A 52 -15.08 2.48 0.45
CA SER A 52 -15.52 2.38 -0.94
C SER A 52 -14.46 1.67 -1.81
N ALA A 53 -14.86 1.27 -3.01
CA ALA A 53 -13.94 0.70 -3.99
C ALA A 53 -12.76 1.63 -4.26
N ALA A 54 -13.03 2.94 -4.42
CA ALA A 54 -11.97 3.93 -4.61
C ALA A 54 -11.02 3.96 -3.40
N GLY A 55 -11.54 3.80 -2.20
CA GLY A 55 -10.73 3.74 -0.98
C GLY A 55 -9.81 2.53 -0.94
N ILE A 56 -10.31 1.38 -1.37
CA ILE A 56 -9.49 0.17 -1.45
C ILE A 56 -8.38 0.33 -2.49
N MET A 57 -8.71 0.90 -3.64
CA MET A 57 -7.72 1.14 -4.70
C MET A 57 -6.63 2.10 -4.23
N GLU A 58 -7.03 3.17 -3.53
CA GLU A 58 -6.08 4.12 -2.96
C GLU A 58 -5.19 3.46 -1.92
N HIS A 59 -5.77 2.62 -1.07
CA HIS A 59 -5.00 1.85 -0.10
C HIS A 59 -3.96 0.95 -0.78
N MET A 60 -4.34 0.23 -1.82
CA MET A 60 -3.42 -0.67 -2.53
C MET A 60 -2.26 0.11 -3.15
N ALA A 61 -2.55 1.26 -3.73
CA ALA A 61 -1.52 2.13 -4.29
C ALA A 61 -0.55 2.62 -3.22
N GLN A 62 -1.09 3.05 -2.07
CA GLN A 62 -0.26 3.54 -0.97
C GLN A 62 0.53 2.42 -0.30
N ALA A 63 -0.02 1.21 -0.23
CA ALA A 63 0.72 0.05 0.28
C ALA A 63 1.98 -0.19 -0.54
N ASN A 64 1.86 -0.13 -1.86
CA ASN A 64 3.03 -0.23 -2.74
C ASN A 64 4.01 0.94 -2.53
N ALA A 65 3.49 2.15 -2.32
CA ALA A 65 4.32 3.32 -2.06
C ALA A 65 5.11 3.18 -0.76
N VAL A 66 4.52 2.60 0.27
CA VAL A 66 5.22 2.32 1.54
C VAL A 66 6.40 1.38 1.31
N ARG A 67 6.19 0.32 0.55
CA ARG A 67 7.26 -0.62 0.21
C ARG A 67 8.40 0.10 -0.53
N GLU A 68 8.06 0.89 -1.53
CA GLU A 68 9.05 1.63 -2.31
C GLU A 68 9.79 2.67 -1.44
N GLY A 69 9.06 3.33 -0.55
CA GLY A 69 9.66 4.31 0.36
C GLY A 69 10.63 3.67 1.35
N TYR A 70 10.26 2.50 1.89
CA TYR A 70 11.16 1.77 2.78
C TYR A 70 12.44 1.37 2.04
N ARG A 71 12.29 0.83 0.84
CA ARG A 71 13.45 0.42 0.04
C ARG A 71 14.36 1.61 -0.24
N SER A 72 13.79 2.73 -0.64
CA SER A 72 14.58 3.93 -0.92
C SER A 72 15.34 4.41 0.30
N LYS A 73 14.64 4.57 1.44
CA LYS A 73 15.22 5.17 2.63
C LYS A 73 16.17 4.25 3.37
N TYR A 74 15.79 3.00 3.58
CA TYR A 74 16.50 2.08 4.47
C TYR A 74 17.41 1.07 3.78
N ILE A 75 17.17 0.79 2.50
CA ILE A 75 17.97 -0.17 1.74
C ILE A 75 18.95 0.57 0.81
N LEU A 76 18.45 1.49 0.00
CA LEU A 76 19.25 2.21 -0.98
C LEU A 76 19.85 3.50 -0.43
N HIS A 77 19.37 3.97 0.71
CA HIS A 77 19.81 5.23 1.37
C HIS A 77 19.74 6.42 0.43
N ILE A 78 18.63 6.52 -0.31
CA ILE A 78 18.33 7.64 -1.19
C ILE A 78 17.02 8.29 -0.75
N PRO A 79 16.73 9.52 -1.19
CA PRO A 79 15.46 10.17 -0.83
C PRO A 79 14.27 9.36 -1.32
N VAL A 80 13.18 9.38 -0.53
CA VAL A 80 11.92 8.75 -0.92
C VAL A 80 11.37 9.51 -2.13
N SER A 81 11.14 8.77 -3.21
CA SER A 81 10.62 9.34 -4.45
C SER A 81 9.10 9.22 -4.51
N ILE A 82 8.48 10.15 -5.22
CA ILE A 82 7.06 10.02 -5.54
C ILE A 82 6.96 9.10 -6.74
N GLY A 83 6.33 7.93 -6.54
CA GLY A 83 6.08 7.02 -7.63
C GLY A 83 4.83 7.39 -8.38
N PHE A 84 4.80 7.09 -9.67
CA PHE A 84 3.59 7.22 -10.47
C PHE A 84 3.01 5.85 -10.72
N ILE A 85 1.69 5.74 -10.52
CA ILE A 85 1.01 4.52 -10.95
C ILE A 85 0.81 4.64 -12.44
N GLY A 86 1.55 3.83 -13.20
CA GLY A 86 1.40 3.81 -14.65
C GLY A 86 0.15 3.04 -15.08
N GLN A 87 -0.22 2.00 -14.33
CA GLN A 87 -1.35 1.16 -14.70
C GLN A 87 -1.79 0.30 -13.54
N ILE A 88 -3.11 0.21 -13.34
CA ILE A 88 -3.74 -0.78 -12.48
C ILE A 88 -4.41 -1.80 -13.40
N ARG A 89 -4.08 -3.07 -13.25
CA ARG A 89 -4.65 -4.14 -14.06
C ARG A 89 -5.25 -5.24 -13.20
N ASP A 90 -6.22 -5.93 -13.78
CA ASP A 90 -6.83 -7.10 -13.14
C ASP A 90 -7.29 -6.80 -11.72
N CYS A 91 -7.81 -5.59 -11.50
CA CYS A 91 -8.30 -5.19 -10.20
C CYS A 91 -9.66 -5.80 -9.95
N LYS A 92 -9.76 -6.52 -8.83
CA LYS A 92 -11.03 -7.10 -8.42
C LYS A 92 -11.27 -6.83 -6.96
N ILE A 93 -12.47 -6.38 -6.65
CA ILE A 93 -12.89 -6.13 -5.28
C ILE A 93 -14.01 -7.11 -4.99
N LEU A 94 -13.72 -8.06 -4.08
CA LEU A 94 -14.65 -9.14 -3.75
C LEU A 94 -15.63 -8.72 -2.67
N ARG A 95 -15.22 -7.83 -1.78
CA ARG A 95 -16.02 -7.33 -0.68
C ARG A 95 -15.47 -5.98 -0.21
N LEU A 96 -16.36 -5.09 0.23
CA LEU A 96 -15.96 -3.82 0.84
C LEU A 96 -15.80 -4.00 2.34
N PRO A 97 -14.66 -3.62 2.93
CA PRO A 97 -14.47 -3.75 4.37
C PRO A 97 -15.25 -2.71 5.15
N LYS A 98 -15.64 -3.07 6.36
CA LYS A 98 -16.34 -2.16 7.27
C LYS A 98 -15.36 -1.25 7.98
N ALA A 99 -15.87 -0.11 8.45
CA ALA A 99 -15.11 0.76 9.35
C ALA A 99 -14.64 -0.06 10.56
N GLY A 100 -13.37 0.10 10.94
CA GLY A 100 -12.78 -0.62 12.06
C GLY A 100 -12.27 -2.02 11.73
N GLU A 101 -12.47 -2.48 10.53
CA GLU A 101 -11.98 -3.81 10.12
C GLU A 101 -10.50 -3.70 9.72
N ARG A 102 -9.65 -4.46 10.42
CA ARG A 102 -8.21 -4.41 10.13
C ARG A 102 -7.89 -5.19 8.86
N LEU A 103 -7.20 -4.52 7.96
CA LEU A 103 -6.75 -5.12 6.70
C LEU A 103 -5.25 -5.37 6.76
N LEU A 104 -4.83 -6.50 6.21
CA LEU A 104 -3.41 -6.80 6.02
C LEU A 104 -3.19 -7.02 4.53
N THR A 105 -2.31 -6.20 3.97
CA THR A 105 -2.09 -6.17 2.52
C THR A 105 -0.69 -6.64 2.19
N THR A 106 -0.61 -7.59 1.28
CA THR A 106 0.64 -8.12 0.76
C THR A 106 0.97 -7.43 -0.54
N VAL A 107 2.17 -6.90 -0.65
CA VAL A 107 2.71 -6.38 -1.91
C VAL A 107 3.83 -7.32 -2.33
N HIS A 108 3.62 -8.03 -3.42
CA HIS A 108 4.57 -9.01 -3.94
C HIS A 108 5.21 -8.48 -5.21
N LEU A 109 6.53 -8.27 -5.18
CA LEU A 109 7.26 -7.78 -6.34
C LEU A 109 7.38 -8.88 -7.40
N LYS A 110 6.83 -8.60 -8.59
CA LYS A 110 6.93 -9.54 -9.71
C LYS A 110 8.24 -9.34 -10.45
N TYR A 111 8.53 -8.10 -10.82
CA TYR A 111 9.83 -7.74 -11.36
C TYR A 111 10.05 -6.24 -11.30
N GLU A 112 11.31 -5.84 -11.43
CA GLU A 112 11.72 -4.45 -11.48
C GLU A 112 12.77 -4.28 -12.57
N MET A 113 12.57 -3.30 -13.44
CA MET A 113 13.49 -3.01 -14.53
C MET A 113 13.38 -1.54 -14.93
N PHE A 114 14.52 -0.85 -15.02
CA PHE A 114 14.58 0.55 -15.46
C PHE A 114 13.63 1.49 -14.71
N LYS A 115 13.56 1.35 -13.39
CA LYS A 115 12.67 2.16 -12.53
C LYS A 115 11.18 1.89 -12.74
N VAL A 116 10.85 0.80 -13.43
CA VAL A 116 9.48 0.31 -13.53
C VAL A 116 9.35 -0.91 -12.64
N CYS A 117 8.37 -0.88 -11.74
CA CYS A 117 8.05 -2.01 -10.87
C CYS A 117 6.71 -2.59 -11.24
N LEU A 118 6.64 -3.92 -11.28
CA LEU A 118 5.38 -4.63 -11.39
C LEU A 118 5.16 -5.43 -10.12
N ALA A 119 4.05 -5.19 -9.45
CA ALA A 119 3.73 -5.85 -8.18
C ALA A 119 2.31 -6.40 -8.18
N ASP A 120 2.12 -7.55 -7.54
CA ASP A 120 0.80 -8.06 -7.20
C ASP A 120 0.46 -7.58 -5.79
N VAL A 121 -0.75 -7.08 -5.62
CA VAL A 121 -1.24 -6.58 -4.33
C VAL A 121 -2.49 -7.35 -3.95
N GLU A 122 -2.50 -7.89 -2.73
CA GLU A 122 -3.64 -8.64 -2.19
C GLU A 122 -4.03 -8.07 -0.84
N VAL A 123 -5.31 -7.76 -0.68
CA VAL A 123 -5.85 -7.23 0.58
C VAL A 123 -6.65 -8.32 1.25
N ARG A 124 -6.31 -8.60 2.52
CA ARG A 124 -7.02 -9.60 3.32
C ARG A 124 -7.57 -9.01 4.60
N SER A 125 -8.71 -9.54 5.00
CA SER A 125 -9.28 -9.34 6.33
C SER A 125 -9.21 -10.69 7.02
N GLY A 126 -8.32 -10.83 8.00
CA GLY A 126 -7.98 -12.15 8.51
C GLY A 126 -7.41 -13.02 7.39
N GLU A 127 -8.03 -14.17 7.17
CA GLU A 127 -7.63 -15.07 6.09
C GLU A 127 -8.41 -14.84 4.79
N GLU A 128 -9.41 -13.99 4.83
CA GLU A 128 -10.27 -13.73 3.68
C GLU A 128 -9.63 -12.76 2.70
N LEU A 129 -9.46 -13.17 1.45
CA LEU A 129 -9.04 -12.27 0.38
C LEU A 129 -10.23 -11.41 -0.03
N ILE A 130 -10.10 -10.09 0.10
CA ILE A 130 -11.21 -9.18 -0.22
C ILE A 130 -10.97 -8.32 -1.45
N ALA A 131 -9.72 -8.15 -1.88
CA ALA A 131 -9.41 -7.39 -3.08
C ALA A 131 -8.00 -7.75 -3.57
N TYR A 132 -7.78 -7.57 -4.87
CA TYR A 132 -6.44 -7.74 -5.42
C TYR A 132 -6.30 -6.97 -6.73
N CYS A 133 -5.05 -6.68 -7.11
CA CYS A 133 -4.74 -6.06 -8.40
C CYS A 133 -3.27 -6.27 -8.75
N ASN A 134 -2.94 -5.92 -10.00
CA ASN A 134 -1.55 -5.71 -10.40
C ASN A 134 -1.30 -4.22 -10.49
N LEU A 135 -0.17 -3.78 -9.98
CA LEU A 135 0.26 -2.38 -10.09
C LEU A 135 1.54 -2.29 -10.89
N LYS A 136 1.52 -1.44 -11.90
CA LYS A 136 2.71 -1.04 -12.62
C LYS A 136 3.05 0.38 -12.23
N THR A 137 4.20 0.58 -11.63
CA THR A 137 4.62 1.87 -11.11
C THR A 137 5.91 2.29 -11.76
N ALA A 138 5.95 3.50 -12.29
CA ALA A 138 7.18 4.11 -12.77
C ALA A 138 7.67 5.09 -11.71
N LEU A 139 8.93 4.95 -11.30
CA LEU A 139 9.52 5.87 -10.33
C LEU A 139 10.02 7.12 -11.04
N LYS A 140 9.79 8.27 -10.41
CA LYS A 140 10.24 9.53 -10.96
C LYS A 140 11.76 9.62 -10.92
N ASN A 141 12.34 10.03 -12.04
CA ASN A 141 13.74 10.37 -12.13
C ASN A 141 13.97 11.83 -11.71
N ASP A 142 14.97 12.01 -10.90
CA ASP A 142 15.49 13.35 -10.64
C ASP A 142 16.62 13.66 -11.59
#